data_eb3c4d84e0235a88b9684359740a8161
#
_entry.id   eb3c4d84e0235a88b9684359740a8161
#
_cell.length_a   1.000
_cell.length_b   1.000
_cell.length_c   1.000
_cell.angle_alpha   90.00
_cell.angle_beta   90.00
_cell.angle_gamma   90.00
#
_symmetry.space_group_name_H-M   'P 1'
#
loop_
_entity.id
_entity.type
_entity.pdbx_description
1 polymer ?
#
loop_
_entity_poly.entity_id
_entity_poly.type
_entity_poly.pdbx_seq_one_letter_code
_entity_poly.pdbx_strand_id
1 'polypeptide(L)'
;QIADNIASHINATISEKQQIFETVDVKKRLNAIIKIMENETSIIGVEKRIRGRVKTQMEKTQREYYLNEQLKAIQKELGEIEDGKDETTSLNKAITKAKMPKDVEKKCLQELKKLKNMSPMSAEATVVRNYLDWMTDLPWHKKSEVDIDLTKALNILDKDHFGLEKVKERIVEFLAVQKRMEKIKGPILCLVGPPGVGKTSLGKSIAKATNREFVRMSVGGMRDEAEIRGHRRTYIGSLPGKIIQMMKKAGTKNPLILLDEIDKVGNDYRGDPSSALLEALDPEQNTTFNDHYLEVDYDLSDVMFVTTANTLNILPPLLDRMEVIRLAGYTD
;
A
#
# COMPACT_ATOMS: atom_id res chain seq x y z
N GLN A 1 -47.29 8.76 58.18
CA GLN A 1 -48.25 7.98 57.40
C GLN A 1 -48.13 8.24 55.83
N ILE A 2 -48.16 9.52 55.30
CA ILE A 2 -48.07 9.79 53.89
C ILE A 2 -46.67 9.43 53.36
N ALA A 3 -45.59 9.84 54.03
CA ALA A 3 -44.22 9.55 53.63
C ALA A 3 -43.91 8.05 53.65
N ASP A 4 -44.45 7.30 54.62
CA ASP A 4 -44.24 5.88 54.76
C ASP A 4 -44.98 5.10 53.63
N ASN A 5 -46.17 5.58 53.30
CA ASN A 5 -46.96 5.00 52.20
C ASN A 5 -46.28 5.20 50.84
N ILE A 6 -45.74 6.35 50.60
CA ILE A 6 -44.96 6.62 49.35
C ILE A 6 -43.68 5.78 49.34
N ALA A 7 -42.93 5.71 50.45
CA ALA A 7 -41.69 4.94 50.57
C ALA A 7 -41.88 3.44 50.30
N SER A 8 -43.06 2.88 50.63
CA SER A 8 -43.36 1.48 50.37
C SER A 8 -43.52 1.14 48.87
N HIS A 9 -44.00 2.12 48.09
CA HIS A 9 -44.29 1.96 46.63
C HIS A 9 -43.16 2.39 45.73
N ILE A 10 -42.13 3.08 46.25
CA ILE A 10 -40.96 3.50 45.46
C ILE A 10 -40.07 2.28 45.18
N ASN A 11 -39.54 2.22 43.95
CA ASN A 11 -38.59 1.22 43.53
C ASN A 11 -37.17 1.62 43.98
N ALA A 12 -36.94 1.61 45.30
CA ALA A 12 -35.66 1.95 45.92
C ALA A 12 -34.99 0.70 46.49
N THR A 13 -33.68 0.72 46.62
CA THR A 13 -32.90 -0.35 47.24
C THR A 13 -33.27 -0.53 48.72
N ILE A 14 -33.07 -1.72 49.28
CA ILE A 14 -33.37 -2.01 50.69
C ILE A 14 -32.65 -1.00 51.63
N SER A 15 -31.39 -0.66 51.31
CA SER A 15 -30.61 0.32 52.05
C SER A 15 -31.22 1.71 52.05
N GLU A 16 -31.71 2.18 50.88
CA GLU A 16 -32.37 3.48 50.75
C GLU A 16 -33.71 3.51 51.51
N LYS A 17 -34.51 2.45 51.43
CA LYS A 17 -35.73 2.31 52.20
C LYS A 17 -35.47 2.32 53.69
N GLN A 18 -34.44 1.61 54.16
CA GLN A 18 -34.01 1.62 55.55
C GLN A 18 -33.64 3.02 56.01
N GLN A 19 -32.87 3.77 55.26
CA GLN A 19 -32.45 5.12 55.56
C GLN A 19 -33.64 6.10 55.67
N ILE A 20 -34.65 5.93 54.80
CA ILE A 20 -35.90 6.71 54.85
C ILE A 20 -36.64 6.44 56.14
N PHE A 21 -36.78 5.16 56.57
CA PHE A 21 -37.51 4.79 57.74
C PHE A 21 -36.79 5.20 59.05
N GLU A 22 -35.47 5.20 59.09
CA GLU A 22 -34.65 5.65 60.24
C GLU A 22 -34.69 7.17 60.43
N THR A 23 -35.07 7.94 59.37
CA THR A 23 -35.16 9.40 59.47
C THR A 23 -36.43 9.84 60.20
N VAL A 24 -36.27 10.30 61.41
CA VAL A 24 -37.41 10.70 62.30
C VAL A 24 -38.06 12.03 61.82
N ASP A 25 -37.25 12.96 61.26
CA ASP A 25 -37.74 14.25 60.75
C ASP A 25 -38.55 14.07 59.47
N VAL A 26 -39.83 14.38 59.49
CA VAL A 26 -40.78 14.23 58.38
C VAL A 26 -40.34 15.04 57.16
N LYS A 27 -39.80 16.26 57.32
CA LYS A 27 -39.36 17.11 56.22
C LYS A 27 -38.14 16.49 55.53
N LYS A 28 -37.17 16.01 56.28
CA LYS A 28 -35.97 15.35 55.74
C LYS A 28 -36.34 14.04 55.04
N ARG A 29 -37.28 13.26 55.59
CA ARG A 29 -37.80 12.03 55.03
C ARG A 29 -38.47 12.27 53.65
N LEU A 30 -39.33 13.29 53.56
CA LEU A 30 -39.98 13.66 52.30
C LEU A 30 -38.96 14.15 51.23
N ASN A 31 -37.97 14.94 51.64
CA ASN A 31 -36.91 15.38 50.71
C ASN A 31 -36.07 14.18 50.19
N ALA A 32 -35.78 13.20 51.02
CA ALA A 32 -35.09 11.98 50.57
C ALA A 32 -35.92 11.19 49.56
N ILE A 33 -37.22 11.06 49.82
CA ILE A 33 -38.15 10.42 48.87
C ILE A 33 -38.19 11.15 47.52
N ILE A 34 -38.33 12.48 47.55
CA ILE A 34 -38.35 13.31 46.33
C ILE A 34 -37.07 13.10 45.53
N LYS A 35 -35.91 13.11 46.17
CA LYS A 35 -34.62 12.92 45.50
C LYS A 35 -34.50 11.54 44.82
N ILE A 36 -35.01 10.48 45.46
CA ILE A 36 -35.03 9.13 44.89
C ILE A 36 -35.98 9.10 43.67
N MET A 37 -37.17 9.71 43.76
CA MET A 37 -38.12 9.79 42.67
C MET A 37 -37.58 10.60 41.48
N GLU A 38 -36.87 11.70 41.70
CA GLU A 38 -36.20 12.49 40.64
C GLU A 38 -35.15 11.67 39.94
N ASN A 39 -34.31 10.93 40.67
CA ASN A 39 -33.32 10.04 40.10
C ASN A 39 -33.97 8.92 39.25
N GLU A 40 -35.00 8.28 39.78
CA GLU A 40 -35.72 7.20 39.09
C GLU A 40 -36.41 7.72 37.81
N THR A 41 -37.03 8.90 37.85
CA THR A 41 -37.64 9.58 36.70
C THR A 41 -36.58 9.91 35.66
N SER A 42 -35.39 10.36 36.07
CA SER A 42 -34.26 10.63 35.19
C SER A 42 -33.77 9.36 34.49
N ILE A 43 -33.63 8.25 35.21
CA ILE A 43 -33.20 6.94 34.67
C ILE A 43 -34.20 6.43 33.63
N ILE A 44 -35.51 6.47 33.96
CA ILE A 44 -36.59 6.09 33.06
C ILE A 44 -36.56 6.95 31.77
N GLY A 45 -36.32 8.25 31.93
CA GLY A 45 -36.18 9.17 30.81
C GLY A 45 -34.99 8.87 29.89
N VAL A 46 -33.86 8.44 30.45
CA VAL A 46 -32.67 7.99 29.70
C VAL A 46 -32.97 6.66 29.02
N GLU A 47 -33.54 5.71 29.70
CA GLU A 47 -33.89 4.39 29.16
C GLU A 47 -34.87 4.51 27.98
N LYS A 48 -35.91 5.35 28.09
CA LYS A 48 -36.85 5.62 26.98
C LYS A 48 -36.16 6.24 25.76
N ARG A 49 -35.19 7.14 25.98
CA ARG A 49 -34.39 7.72 24.91
C ARG A 49 -33.50 6.69 24.23
N ILE A 50 -32.85 5.83 25.00
CA ILE A 50 -31.99 4.76 24.48
C ILE A 50 -32.84 3.78 23.68
N ARG A 51 -33.96 3.30 24.21
CA ARG A 51 -34.88 2.40 23.46
C ARG A 51 -35.38 3.04 22.18
N GLY A 52 -35.73 4.33 22.21
CA GLY A 52 -36.12 5.07 21.01
C GLY A 52 -35.01 5.12 19.94
N ARG A 53 -33.78 5.42 20.36
CA ARG A 53 -32.62 5.43 19.43
C ARG A 53 -32.33 4.05 18.85
N VAL A 54 -32.34 3.02 19.69
CA VAL A 54 -32.11 1.63 19.23
C VAL A 54 -33.18 1.21 18.25
N LYS A 55 -34.46 1.50 18.52
CA LYS A 55 -35.56 1.20 17.60
C LYS A 55 -35.39 1.90 16.24
N THR A 56 -35.09 3.20 16.26
CA THR A 56 -34.87 3.98 15.02
C THR A 56 -33.65 3.46 14.24
N GLN A 57 -32.58 3.08 14.95
CA GLN A 57 -31.41 2.50 14.31
C GLN A 57 -31.70 1.13 13.68
N MET A 58 -32.46 0.27 14.39
CA MET A 58 -32.88 -1.02 13.84
C MET A 58 -33.78 -0.86 12.61
N GLU A 59 -34.75 0.05 12.66
CA GLU A 59 -35.63 0.35 11.52
C GLU A 59 -34.85 0.86 10.32
N LYS A 60 -33.84 1.72 10.57
CA LYS A 60 -32.97 2.22 9.52
C LYS A 60 -32.15 1.11 8.88
N THR A 61 -31.52 0.26 9.69
CA THR A 61 -30.73 -0.88 9.21
C THR A 61 -31.59 -1.89 8.46
N GLN A 62 -32.79 -2.17 8.94
CA GLN A 62 -33.75 -3.07 8.28
C GLN A 62 -34.21 -2.50 6.92
N ARG A 63 -34.44 -1.18 6.85
CA ARG A 63 -34.81 -0.52 5.59
C ARG A 63 -33.65 -0.51 4.60
N GLU A 64 -32.42 -0.26 5.06
CA GLU A 64 -31.20 -0.34 4.24
C GLU A 64 -31.00 -1.77 3.69
N TYR A 65 -31.19 -2.78 4.53
CA TYR A 65 -31.13 -4.17 4.08
C TYR A 65 -32.20 -4.49 3.02
N TYR A 66 -33.43 -4.09 3.25
CA TYR A 66 -34.54 -4.32 2.30
C TYR A 66 -34.31 -3.60 0.96
N LEU A 67 -33.86 -2.35 1.00
CA LEU A 67 -33.51 -1.59 -0.21
C LEU A 67 -32.35 -2.22 -0.97
N ASN A 68 -31.33 -2.72 -0.27
CA ASN A 68 -30.21 -3.44 -0.89
C ASN A 68 -30.67 -4.75 -1.54
N GLU A 69 -31.56 -5.51 -0.91
CA GLU A 69 -32.12 -6.73 -1.54
C GLU A 69 -33.01 -6.42 -2.75
N GLN A 70 -33.81 -5.35 -2.69
CA GLN A 70 -34.55 -4.88 -3.87
C GLN A 70 -33.59 -4.44 -4.99
N LEU A 71 -32.53 -3.72 -4.68
CA LEU A 71 -31.52 -3.27 -5.64
C LEU A 71 -30.87 -4.47 -6.32
N LYS A 72 -30.50 -5.51 -5.55
CA LYS A 72 -29.98 -6.77 -6.09
C LYS A 72 -30.96 -7.50 -6.99
N ALA A 73 -32.24 -7.53 -6.59
CA ALA A 73 -33.29 -8.16 -7.38
C ALA A 73 -33.53 -7.43 -8.73
N ILE A 74 -33.56 -6.09 -8.70
CA ILE A 74 -33.68 -5.24 -9.88
C ILE A 74 -32.45 -5.39 -10.79
N GLN A 75 -31.24 -5.37 -10.24
CA GLN A 75 -30.01 -5.57 -10.98
C GLN A 75 -29.96 -6.96 -11.64
N LYS A 76 -30.50 -7.99 -10.96
CA LYS A 76 -30.61 -9.34 -11.50
C LYS A 76 -31.61 -9.42 -12.66
N GLU A 77 -32.73 -8.69 -12.58
CA GLU A 77 -33.72 -8.60 -13.67
C GLU A 77 -33.21 -7.78 -14.86
N LEU A 78 -32.37 -6.76 -14.62
CA LEU A 78 -31.74 -5.97 -15.67
C LEU A 78 -30.57 -6.67 -16.35
N GLY A 79 -30.20 -7.88 -15.93
CA GLY A 79 -29.09 -8.64 -16.48
C GLY A 79 -27.72 -8.10 -16.04
N GLU A 80 -27.68 -7.14 -15.11
CA GLU A 80 -26.44 -6.54 -14.58
C GLU A 80 -25.83 -7.32 -13.41
N ILE A 81 -26.51 -8.38 -12.91
CA ILE A 81 -26.00 -9.24 -11.85
C ILE A 81 -26.05 -10.73 -12.26
N GLU A 82 -25.26 -11.06 -13.25
CA GLU A 82 -24.42 -12.26 -13.15
C GLU A 82 -23.12 -11.94 -12.39
N ASP A 83 -22.92 -10.66 -12.01
CA ASP A 83 -21.63 -10.07 -11.64
C ASP A 83 -20.97 -10.61 -10.35
N GLY A 84 -21.69 -10.95 -9.32
CA GLY A 84 -21.03 -11.39 -8.08
C GLY A 84 -20.42 -12.80 -8.18
N LYS A 85 -20.97 -13.69 -9.00
CA LYS A 85 -20.36 -15.00 -9.32
C LYS A 85 -19.32 -14.86 -10.42
N ASP A 86 -19.53 -13.94 -11.35
CA ASP A 86 -18.62 -13.69 -12.47
C ASP A 86 -17.34 -12.98 -12.00
N GLU A 87 -17.46 -11.96 -11.13
CA GLU A 87 -16.31 -11.23 -10.58
C GLU A 87 -15.36 -12.16 -9.81
N THR A 88 -15.87 -12.98 -8.89
CA THR A 88 -15.02 -13.90 -8.12
C THR A 88 -14.45 -15.02 -9.00
N THR A 89 -15.13 -15.39 -10.06
CA THR A 89 -14.67 -16.36 -11.04
C THR A 89 -13.59 -15.73 -11.93
N SER A 90 -13.78 -14.47 -12.34
CA SER A 90 -12.78 -13.72 -13.12
C SER A 90 -11.51 -13.46 -12.33
N LEU A 91 -11.62 -13.05 -11.05
CA LEU A 91 -10.47 -12.90 -10.15
C LEU A 91 -9.74 -14.23 -9.93
N ASN A 92 -10.45 -15.33 -9.76
CA ASN A 92 -9.83 -16.65 -9.62
C ASN A 92 -9.03 -17.02 -10.88
N LYS A 93 -9.60 -16.80 -12.06
CA LYS A 93 -8.88 -17.00 -13.34
C LYS A 93 -7.68 -16.07 -13.47
N ALA A 94 -7.79 -14.81 -13.05
CA ALA A 94 -6.69 -13.85 -13.07
C ALA A 94 -5.54 -14.28 -12.13
N ILE A 95 -5.85 -14.74 -10.91
CA ILE A 95 -4.88 -15.28 -9.95
C ILE A 95 -4.11 -16.45 -10.58
N THR A 96 -4.81 -17.41 -11.17
CA THR A 96 -4.18 -18.58 -11.82
C THR A 96 -3.34 -18.16 -13.03
N LYS A 97 -3.82 -17.20 -13.84
CA LYS A 97 -3.12 -16.66 -15.03
C LYS A 97 -1.84 -15.90 -14.65
N ALA A 98 -1.82 -15.22 -13.51
CA ALA A 98 -0.68 -14.45 -13.05
C ALA A 98 0.54 -15.31 -12.72
N LYS A 99 0.38 -16.62 -12.52
CA LYS A 99 1.46 -17.59 -12.22
C LYS A 99 2.36 -17.13 -11.07
N MET A 100 1.74 -16.74 -9.98
CA MET A 100 2.41 -16.30 -8.76
C MET A 100 3.17 -17.44 -8.08
N PRO A 101 4.15 -17.17 -7.20
CA PRO A 101 4.69 -18.16 -6.29
C PRO A 101 3.58 -18.84 -5.47
N LYS A 102 3.73 -20.13 -5.16
CA LYS A 102 2.67 -20.95 -4.52
C LYS A 102 2.14 -20.33 -3.20
N ASP A 103 3.02 -19.75 -2.41
CA ASP A 103 2.64 -19.15 -1.13
C ASP A 103 1.81 -17.88 -1.33
N VAL A 104 2.17 -17.07 -2.33
CA VAL A 104 1.45 -15.86 -2.73
C VAL A 104 0.09 -16.21 -3.31
N GLU A 105 0.03 -17.19 -4.22
CA GLU A 105 -1.22 -17.70 -4.79
C GLU A 105 -2.18 -18.20 -3.71
N LYS A 106 -1.66 -18.97 -2.74
CA LYS A 106 -2.45 -19.46 -1.60
C LYS A 106 -3.03 -18.30 -0.77
N LYS A 107 -2.24 -17.25 -0.52
CA LYS A 107 -2.70 -16.04 0.18
C LYS A 107 -3.81 -15.34 -0.60
N CYS A 108 -3.63 -15.14 -1.91
CA CYS A 108 -4.65 -14.52 -2.77
C CYS A 108 -5.95 -15.33 -2.78
N LEU A 109 -5.89 -16.66 -2.85
CA LEU A 109 -7.08 -17.53 -2.80
C LEU A 109 -7.79 -17.46 -1.44
N GLN A 110 -7.05 -17.30 -0.34
CA GLN A 110 -7.64 -17.07 0.99
C GLN A 110 -8.38 -15.73 1.07
N GLU A 111 -7.78 -14.65 0.54
CA GLU A 111 -8.41 -13.33 0.49
C GLU A 111 -9.66 -13.35 -0.44
N LEU A 112 -9.58 -14.04 -1.58
CA LEU A 112 -10.73 -14.25 -2.47
C LEU A 112 -11.87 -15.01 -1.77
N LYS A 113 -11.55 -16.01 -0.95
CA LYS A 113 -12.55 -16.72 -0.14
C LYS A 113 -13.22 -15.81 0.90
N LYS A 114 -12.45 -14.90 1.52
CA LYS A 114 -13.02 -13.89 2.42
C LYS A 114 -13.95 -12.94 1.65
N LEU A 115 -13.52 -12.44 0.49
CA LEU A 115 -14.30 -11.54 -0.36
C LEU A 115 -15.67 -12.14 -0.74
N LYS A 116 -15.74 -13.45 -1.03
CA LYS A 116 -16.99 -14.15 -1.31
C LYS A 116 -18.02 -14.08 -0.19
N ASN A 117 -17.56 -13.99 1.06
CA ASN A 117 -18.41 -13.97 2.24
C ASN A 117 -18.74 -12.54 2.73
N MET A 118 -18.10 -11.52 2.13
CA MET A 118 -18.33 -10.11 2.48
C MET A 118 -19.49 -9.51 1.71
N SER A 119 -20.12 -8.48 2.28
CA SER A 119 -21.09 -7.68 1.53
C SER A 119 -20.36 -6.91 0.40
N PRO A 120 -20.82 -7.00 -0.86
CA PRO A 120 -20.14 -6.34 -2.00
C PRO A 120 -19.98 -4.83 -1.83
N MET A 121 -20.88 -4.19 -1.08
CA MET A 121 -20.88 -2.74 -0.82
C MET A 121 -20.07 -2.32 0.41
N SER A 122 -19.42 -3.25 1.10
CA SER A 122 -18.61 -2.91 2.27
C SER A 122 -17.28 -2.28 1.89
N ALA A 123 -16.83 -1.32 2.69
CA ALA A 123 -15.50 -0.72 2.51
C ALA A 123 -14.37 -1.77 2.58
N GLU A 124 -14.54 -2.78 3.41
CA GLU A 124 -13.61 -3.90 3.57
C GLU A 124 -13.53 -4.75 2.30
N ALA A 125 -14.66 -5.03 1.63
CA ALA A 125 -14.66 -5.73 0.34
C ALA A 125 -13.90 -4.94 -0.73
N THR A 126 -14.03 -3.61 -0.75
CA THR A 126 -13.29 -2.74 -1.67
C THR A 126 -11.77 -2.81 -1.41
N VAL A 127 -11.34 -2.82 -0.16
CA VAL A 127 -9.92 -2.96 0.19
C VAL A 127 -9.36 -4.31 -0.28
N VAL A 128 -10.10 -5.41 -0.05
CA VAL A 128 -9.67 -6.75 -0.48
C VAL A 128 -9.64 -6.86 -2.01
N ARG A 129 -10.64 -6.27 -2.71
CA ARG A 129 -10.70 -6.24 -4.18
C ARG A 129 -9.48 -5.50 -4.74
N ASN A 130 -9.23 -4.29 -4.29
CA ASN A 130 -8.05 -3.51 -4.71
C ASN A 130 -6.74 -4.26 -4.46
N TYR A 131 -6.62 -4.96 -3.34
CA TYR A 131 -5.46 -5.80 -3.06
C TYR A 131 -5.30 -6.93 -4.09
N LEU A 132 -6.36 -7.66 -4.41
CA LEU A 132 -6.33 -8.73 -5.40
C LEU A 132 -6.00 -8.20 -6.81
N ASP A 133 -6.52 -7.02 -7.18
CA ASP A 133 -6.19 -6.37 -8.45
C ASP A 133 -4.70 -6.04 -8.53
N TRP A 134 -4.11 -5.47 -7.46
CA TRP A 134 -2.67 -5.24 -7.41
C TRP A 134 -1.88 -6.53 -7.56
N MET A 135 -2.27 -7.59 -6.85
CA MET A 135 -1.57 -8.89 -6.90
C MET A 135 -1.63 -9.54 -8.28
N THR A 136 -2.76 -9.42 -8.98
CA THR A 136 -2.95 -10.01 -10.32
C THR A 136 -2.26 -9.22 -11.43
N ASP A 137 -2.12 -7.90 -11.27
CA ASP A 137 -1.51 -7.01 -12.25
C ASP A 137 0.03 -6.99 -12.20
N LEU A 138 0.63 -7.48 -11.11
CA LEU A 138 2.07 -7.53 -10.97
C LEU A 138 2.70 -8.60 -11.90
N PRO A 139 3.83 -8.28 -12.53
CA PRO A 139 4.53 -9.21 -13.42
C PRO A 139 5.37 -10.24 -12.64
N TRP A 140 4.74 -11.29 -12.11
CA TRP A 140 5.43 -12.31 -11.31
C TRP A 140 6.44 -13.15 -12.10
N HIS A 141 6.18 -13.42 -13.38
CA HIS A 141 7.02 -14.29 -14.20
C HIS A 141 7.29 -13.77 -15.61
N LYS A 142 6.52 -12.78 -16.07
CA LYS A 142 6.65 -12.25 -17.43
C LYS A 142 7.95 -11.45 -17.56
N LYS A 143 8.90 -11.94 -18.35
CA LYS A 143 10.18 -11.28 -18.63
C LYS A 143 10.25 -10.82 -20.07
N SER A 144 10.93 -9.69 -20.32
CA SER A 144 11.44 -9.32 -21.64
C SER A 144 12.61 -10.22 -22.00
N GLU A 145 12.75 -10.57 -23.27
CA GLU A 145 13.95 -11.24 -23.77
C GLU A 145 15.13 -10.28 -23.74
N VAL A 146 16.04 -10.48 -22.81
CA VAL A 146 17.24 -9.67 -22.66
C VAL A 146 18.27 -10.12 -23.67
N ASP A 147 18.62 -9.24 -24.62
CA ASP A 147 19.70 -9.44 -25.57
C ASP A 147 20.74 -8.34 -25.37
N ILE A 148 21.90 -8.71 -24.81
CA ILE A 148 23.02 -7.78 -24.61
C ILE A 148 24.02 -8.01 -25.75
N ASP A 149 23.81 -7.32 -26.85
CA ASP A 149 24.79 -7.20 -27.95
C ASP A 149 25.57 -5.90 -27.76
N LEU A 150 26.84 -6.01 -27.41
CA LEU A 150 27.70 -4.86 -27.11
C LEU A 150 27.90 -3.93 -28.33
N THR A 151 27.90 -4.49 -29.55
CA THR A 151 28.02 -3.70 -30.78
C THR A 151 26.75 -2.91 -31.03
N LYS A 152 25.58 -3.54 -30.88
CA LYS A 152 24.29 -2.83 -30.96
C LYS A 152 24.16 -1.77 -29.87
N ALA A 153 24.60 -2.09 -28.64
CA ALA A 153 24.57 -1.16 -27.51
C ALA A 153 25.39 0.10 -27.80
N LEU A 154 26.61 -0.05 -28.30
CA LEU A 154 27.44 1.09 -28.69
C LEU A 154 26.79 1.92 -29.79
N ASN A 155 26.27 1.28 -30.86
CA ASN A 155 25.57 1.95 -31.94
C ASN A 155 24.34 2.76 -31.46
N ILE A 156 23.58 2.22 -30.50
CA ILE A 156 22.43 2.92 -29.91
C ILE A 156 22.91 4.15 -29.13
N LEU A 157 23.94 3.99 -28.30
CA LEU A 157 24.52 5.08 -27.51
C LEU A 157 25.08 6.18 -28.41
N ASP A 158 25.77 5.83 -29.52
CA ASP A 158 26.33 6.79 -30.47
C ASP A 158 25.25 7.55 -31.24
N LYS A 159 24.19 6.86 -31.61
CA LYS A 159 23.05 7.47 -32.30
C LYS A 159 22.25 8.44 -31.42
N ASP A 160 22.05 8.05 -30.17
CA ASP A 160 21.18 8.79 -29.25
C ASP A 160 21.95 9.92 -28.51
N HIS A 161 23.29 9.84 -28.43
CA HIS A 161 24.14 10.79 -27.67
C HIS A 161 25.37 11.20 -28.46
N PHE A 162 25.54 12.49 -28.65
CA PHE A 162 26.75 13.05 -29.30
C PHE A 162 27.89 13.18 -28.28
N GLY A 163 29.11 12.82 -28.66
CA GLY A 163 30.28 12.85 -27.78
C GLY A 163 30.19 11.83 -26.64
N LEU A 164 30.72 12.18 -25.47
CA LEU A 164 30.70 11.35 -24.27
C LEU A 164 31.41 9.98 -24.40
N GLU A 165 32.46 9.90 -25.21
CA GLU A 165 33.16 8.65 -25.55
C GLU A 165 33.49 7.80 -24.32
N LYS A 166 34.16 8.41 -23.33
CA LYS A 166 34.55 7.72 -22.08
C LYS A 166 33.34 7.20 -21.27
N VAL A 167 32.22 7.93 -21.31
CA VAL A 167 30.98 7.52 -20.62
C VAL A 167 30.39 6.31 -21.33
N LYS A 168 30.33 6.32 -22.66
CA LYS A 168 29.82 5.22 -23.48
C LYS A 168 30.66 3.96 -23.30
N GLU A 169 32.00 4.09 -23.33
CA GLU A 169 32.92 2.99 -23.05
C GLU A 169 32.65 2.34 -21.70
N ARG A 170 32.53 3.14 -20.64
CA ARG A 170 32.20 2.62 -19.29
C ARG A 170 30.85 1.96 -19.21
N ILE A 171 29.85 2.49 -19.91
CA ILE A 171 28.52 1.84 -19.97
C ILE A 171 28.63 0.50 -20.71
N VAL A 172 29.36 0.41 -21.82
CA VAL A 172 29.55 -0.84 -22.56
C VAL A 172 30.33 -1.86 -21.74
N GLU A 173 31.38 -1.44 -21.01
CA GLU A 173 32.12 -2.29 -20.06
C GLU A 173 31.19 -2.86 -18.98
N PHE A 174 30.36 -2.01 -18.38
CA PHE A 174 29.35 -2.43 -17.41
C PHE A 174 28.39 -3.46 -18.01
N LEU A 175 27.89 -3.22 -19.22
CA LEU A 175 26.99 -4.17 -19.91
C LEU A 175 27.72 -5.49 -20.26
N ALA A 176 29.02 -5.44 -20.57
CA ALA A 176 29.83 -6.62 -20.83
C ALA A 176 29.97 -7.51 -19.59
N VAL A 177 30.14 -6.90 -18.40
CA VAL A 177 30.15 -7.59 -17.12
C VAL A 177 28.80 -8.22 -16.85
N GLN A 178 27.70 -7.46 -17.04
CA GLN A 178 26.34 -7.95 -16.85
C GLN A 178 26.01 -9.13 -17.78
N LYS A 179 26.49 -9.11 -19.01
CA LYS A 179 26.31 -10.23 -19.97
C LYS A 179 26.94 -11.54 -19.51
N ARG A 180 28.05 -11.46 -18.78
CA ARG A 180 28.76 -12.65 -18.26
C ARG A 180 28.15 -13.23 -16.99
N MET A 181 27.34 -12.45 -16.31
CA MET A 181 26.69 -12.87 -15.06
C MET A 181 25.31 -13.46 -15.38
N GLU A 182 25.01 -14.64 -14.86
CA GLU A 182 23.67 -15.25 -15.00
C GLU A 182 22.58 -14.47 -14.21
N LYS A 183 23.01 -13.71 -13.20
CA LYS A 183 22.14 -12.86 -12.38
C LYS A 183 22.76 -11.47 -12.25
N ILE A 184 21.93 -10.43 -12.10
CA ILE A 184 22.36 -9.05 -11.86
C ILE A 184 22.88 -8.95 -10.42
N LYS A 185 24.15 -9.30 -10.20
CA LYS A 185 24.83 -9.24 -8.89
C LYS A 185 25.92 -8.18 -8.84
N GLY A 186 26.09 -7.41 -9.90
CA GLY A 186 27.11 -6.36 -9.98
C GLY A 186 26.70 -5.06 -9.27
N PRO A 187 27.62 -4.09 -9.23
CA PRO A 187 27.35 -2.77 -8.71
C PRO A 187 26.23 -2.09 -9.51
N ILE A 188 25.56 -1.13 -8.89
CA ILE A 188 24.49 -0.36 -9.53
C ILE A 188 25.13 0.80 -10.29
N LEU A 189 24.73 0.99 -11.54
CA LEU A 189 25.23 2.10 -12.34
C LEU A 189 24.68 3.43 -11.82
N CYS A 190 25.58 4.36 -11.47
CA CYS A 190 25.24 5.71 -11.00
C CYS A 190 25.80 6.77 -11.96
N LEU A 191 24.91 7.51 -12.60
CA LEU A 191 25.25 8.60 -13.52
C LEU A 191 25.27 9.93 -12.75
N VAL A 192 26.44 10.51 -12.55
CA VAL A 192 26.63 11.73 -11.76
C VAL A 192 27.06 12.89 -12.66
N GLY A 193 26.39 14.02 -12.57
CA GLY A 193 26.74 15.22 -13.34
C GLY A 193 25.72 16.34 -13.19
N PRO A 194 25.99 17.54 -13.72
CA PRO A 194 25.11 18.68 -13.61
C PRO A 194 23.72 18.39 -14.26
N PRO A 195 22.70 19.17 -13.93
CA PRO A 195 21.41 19.06 -14.60
C PRO A 195 21.54 19.33 -16.10
N GLY A 196 20.71 18.66 -16.91
CA GLY A 196 20.66 18.90 -18.36
C GLY A 196 21.67 18.11 -19.22
N VAL A 197 22.63 17.38 -18.63
CA VAL A 197 23.65 16.62 -19.40
C VAL A 197 23.15 15.30 -20.02
N GLY A 198 21.86 14.98 -19.88
CA GLY A 198 21.30 13.80 -20.54
C GLY A 198 21.33 12.51 -19.71
N LYS A 199 21.50 12.57 -18.38
CA LYS A 199 21.51 11.37 -17.50
C LYS A 199 20.31 10.45 -17.71
N THR A 200 19.10 11.02 -17.75
CA THR A 200 17.86 10.27 -17.93
C THR A 200 17.75 9.66 -19.33
N SER A 201 18.23 10.37 -20.37
CA SER A 201 18.24 9.83 -21.73
C SER A 201 19.25 8.71 -21.90
N LEU A 202 20.42 8.77 -21.24
CA LEU A 202 21.36 7.65 -21.18
C LEU A 202 20.73 6.41 -20.54
N GLY A 203 19.98 6.56 -19.45
CA GLY A 203 19.22 5.45 -18.85
C GLY A 203 18.22 4.81 -19.82
N LYS A 204 17.53 5.63 -20.63
CA LYS A 204 16.64 5.13 -21.69
C LYS A 204 17.40 4.35 -22.77
N SER A 205 18.55 4.86 -23.21
CA SER A 205 19.36 4.19 -24.22
C SER A 205 19.95 2.87 -23.72
N ILE A 206 20.31 2.79 -22.43
CA ILE A 206 20.72 1.53 -21.80
C ILE A 206 19.56 0.52 -21.78
N ALA A 207 18.35 0.93 -21.42
CA ALA A 207 17.17 0.06 -21.45
C ALA A 207 16.91 -0.48 -22.87
N LYS A 208 16.97 0.39 -23.87
CA LYS A 208 16.82 0.03 -25.29
C LYS A 208 17.93 -0.91 -25.76
N ALA A 209 19.18 -0.68 -25.33
CA ALA A 209 20.35 -1.52 -25.68
C ALA A 209 20.26 -2.92 -25.05
N THR A 210 19.57 -3.07 -23.92
CA THR A 210 19.38 -4.36 -23.21
C THR A 210 18.01 -4.99 -23.46
N ASN A 211 17.19 -4.38 -24.31
CA ASN A 211 15.80 -4.80 -24.59
C ASN A 211 14.95 -4.96 -23.33
N ARG A 212 15.09 -4.02 -22.39
CA ARG A 212 14.33 -3.95 -21.13
C ARG A 212 13.29 -2.85 -21.18
N GLU A 213 12.13 -3.07 -20.56
CA GLU A 213 11.16 -2.01 -20.34
C GLU A 213 11.76 -0.93 -19.44
N PHE A 214 11.56 0.35 -19.83
CA PHE A 214 12.09 1.49 -19.09
C PHE A 214 11.03 2.14 -18.22
N VAL A 215 11.31 2.27 -16.93
CA VAL A 215 10.51 3.07 -16.01
C VAL A 215 11.40 4.01 -15.21
N ARG A 216 10.88 5.20 -14.91
CA ARG A 216 11.58 6.23 -14.15
C ARG A 216 10.82 6.53 -12.86
N MET A 217 11.53 6.67 -11.78
CA MET A 217 11.04 7.06 -10.47
C MET A 217 11.97 8.15 -9.90
N SER A 218 11.42 9.31 -9.53
CA SER A 218 12.18 10.30 -8.76
C SER A 218 12.16 9.90 -7.29
N VAL A 219 13.34 9.82 -6.70
CA VAL A 219 13.52 9.60 -5.26
C VAL A 219 13.92 10.87 -4.51
N GLY A 220 14.20 11.95 -5.26
CA GLY A 220 14.52 13.24 -4.70
C GLY A 220 13.34 13.81 -3.90
N GLY A 221 13.61 14.15 -2.64
CA GLY A 221 12.58 14.69 -1.73
C GLY A 221 11.74 13.66 -0.99
N MET A 222 11.97 12.37 -1.19
CA MET A 222 11.36 11.32 -0.37
C MET A 222 11.92 11.39 1.05
N ARG A 223 11.04 11.35 2.02
CA ARG A 223 11.36 11.43 3.45
C ARG A 223 10.74 10.32 4.27
N ASP A 224 9.74 9.64 3.72
CA ASP A 224 9.00 8.57 4.38
C ASP A 224 9.35 7.22 3.75
N GLU A 225 9.75 6.26 4.56
CA GLU A 225 10.01 4.88 4.14
C GLU A 225 8.78 4.26 3.47
N ALA A 226 7.59 4.65 3.89
CA ALA A 226 6.33 4.17 3.32
C ALA A 226 6.14 4.57 1.85
N GLU A 227 6.82 5.60 1.34
CA GLU A 227 6.79 5.89 -0.09
C GLU A 227 7.46 4.77 -0.92
N ILE A 228 8.46 4.08 -0.34
CA ILE A 228 9.21 2.99 -1.00
C ILE A 228 8.56 1.64 -0.74
N ARG A 229 8.20 1.36 0.53
CA ARG A 229 7.64 0.08 1.00
C ARG A 229 6.12 0.01 1.04
N GLY A 230 5.42 1.13 0.77
CA GLY A 230 3.97 1.19 0.85
C GLY A 230 3.42 1.30 2.27
N HIS A 231 2.13 1.58 2.36
CA HIS A 231 1.38 1.62 3.61
C HIS A 231 0.63 0.31 3.83
N ARG A 232 0.45 -0.07 5.10
CA ARG A 232 -0.36 -1.24 5.43
C ARG A 232 -1.77 -1.11 4.85
N ARG A 233 -2.27 -2.15 4.21
CA ARG A 233 -3.58 -2.20 3.52
C ARG A 233 -4.81 -1.97 4.42
N THR A 234 -4.63 -1.97 5.76
CA THR A 234 -5.71 -1.69 6.71
C THR A 234 -6.24 -0.26 6.62
N TYR A 235 -5.50 0.65 6.02
CA TYR A 235 -5.93 2.04 5.83
C TYR A 235 -6.65 2.20 4.49
N ILE A 236 -7.83 2.81 4.51
CA ILE A 236 -8.59 3.11 3.28
C ILE A 236 -7.75 4.07 2.41
N GLY A 237 -7.58 3.71 1.14
CA GLY A 237 -6.76 4.49 0.20
C GLY A 237 -5.27 4.18 0.26
N SER A 238 -4.83 3.18 1.03
CA SER A 238 -3.45 2.71 1.01
C SER A 238 -3.05 2.18 -0.37
N LEU A 239 -1.79 2.39 -0.72
CA LEU A 239 -1.20 1.95 -1.98
C LEU A 239 0.13 1.22 -1.70
N PRO A 240 0.54 0.30 -2.58
CA PRO A 240 1.89 -0.26 -2.56
C PRO A 240 2.95 0.82 -2.70
N GLY A 241 4.15 0.51 -2.27
CA GLY A 241 5.32 1.38 -2.44
C GLY A 241 5.62 1.66 -3.91
N LYS A 242 6.33 2.76 -4.15
CA LYS A 242 6.62 3.22 -5.53
C LYS A 242 7.39 2.20 -6.36
N ILE A 243 8.26 1.38 -5.74
CA ILE A 243 8.98 0.31 -6.47
C ILE A 243 7.97 -0.69 -7.06
N ILE A 244 7.03 -1.17 -6.27
CA ILE A 244 5.98 -2.09 -6.73
C ILE A 244 5.08 -1.44 -7.78
N GLN A 245 4.76 -0.14 -7.62
CA GLN A 245 4.00 0.60 -8.63
C GLN A 245 4.77 0.68 -9.97
N MET A 246 6.11 0.85 -9.92
CA MET A 246 6.95 0.84 -11.13
C MET A 246 7.01 -0.54 -11.76
N MET A 247 7.04 -1.62 -10.99
CA MET A 247 6.96 -2.99 -11.51
C MET A 247 5.64 -3.25 -12.26
N LYS A 248 4.50 -2.83 -11.68
CA LYS A 248 3.21 -2.89 -12.37
C LYS A 248 3.22 -2.08 -13.67
N LYS A 249 3.75 -0.85 -13.65
CA LYS A 249 3.84 0.03 -14.81
C LYS A 249 4.72 -0.56 -15.92
N ALA A 250 5.81 -1.22 -15.56
CA ALA A 250 6.69 -1.89 -16.51
C ALA A 250 6.04 -3.11 -17.16
N GLY A 251 5.18 -3.82 -16.46
CA GLY A 251 4.49 -5.01 -16.95
C GLY A 251 5.43 -6.20 -17.22
N THR A 252 6.69 -6.12 -16.80
CA THR A 252 7.72 -7.17 -16.92
C THR A 252 8.49 -7.31 -15.62
N LYS A 253 8.96 -8.52 -15.31
CA LYS A 253 9.72 -8.83 -14.09
C LYS A 253 11.13 -8.25 -14.10
N ASN A 254 11.68 -7.98 -15.29
CA ASN A 254 13.06 -7.60 -15.51
C ASN A 254 13.24 -6.21 -16.18
N PRO A 255 12.50 -5.17 -15.73
CA PRO A 255 12.65 -3.83 -16.31
C PRO A 255 13.99 -3.20 -15.93
N LEU A 256 14.29 -2.06 -16.59
CA LEU A 256 15.26 -1.09 -16.09
C LEU A 256 14.50 0.00 -15.33
N ILE A 257 14.78 0.13 -14.03
CA ILE A 257 14.23 1.19 -13.19
C ILE A 257 15.30 2.26 -12.98
N LEU A 258 15.04 3.46 -13.47
CA LEU A 258 15.88 4.63 -13.23
C LEU A 258 15.42 5.35 -11.97
N LEU A 259 16.27 5.37 -10.94
CA LEU A 259 16.09 6.14 -9.71
C LEU A 259 16.76 7.51 -9.88
N ASP A 260 15.94 8.54 -10.03
CA ASP A 260 16.42 9.88 -10.33
C ASP A 260 16.60 10.71 -9.05
N GLU A 261 17.68 11.49 -8.99
CA GLU A 261 18.02 12.39 -7.88
C GLU A 261 18.28 11.66 -6.55
N ILE A 262 19.08 10.57 -6.57
CA ILE A 262 19.43 9.78 -5.38
C ILE A 262 20.18 10.60 -4.31
N ASP A 263 20.90 11.64 -4.73
CA ASP A 263 21.61 12.56 -3.86
C ASP A 263 20.71 13.49 -3.03
N LYS A 264 19.41 13.52 -3.35
CA LYS A 264 18.39 14.30 -2.65
C LYS A 264 17.51 13.48 -1.70
N VAL A 265 17.81 12.20 -1.52
CA VAL A 265 17.14 11.36 -0.52
C VAL A 265 17.56 11.82 0.86
N GLY A 266 16.61 12.25 1.67
CA GLY A 266 16.85 12.75 3.02
C GLY A 266 16.39 11.75 4.08
N ASN A 267 17.05 11.78 5.24
CA ASN A 267 16.58 11.10 6.43
C ASN A 267 15.78 12.08 7.27
N ASP A 268 14.60 11.66 7.72
CA ASP A 268 13.75 12.43 8.62
C ASP A 268 13.31 11.52 9.79
N TYR A 269 12.77 12.12 10.85
CA TYR A 269 12.21 11.41 12.00
C TYR A 269 11.04 10.44 11.65
N ARG A 270 10.53 10.49 10.42
CA ARG A 270 9.41 9.66 9.92
C ARG A 270 9.84 8.29 9.37
N GLY A 271 11.13 8.02 9.30
CA GLY A 271 11.66 6.78 8.76
C GLY A 271 12.97 6.97 8.02
N ASP A 272 13.57 5.88 7.59
CA ASP A 272 14.80 5.87 6.80
C ASP A 272 14.53 5.32 5.39
N PRO A 273 14.16 6.18 4.43
CA PRO A 273 13.95 5.74 3.05
C PRO A 273 15.22 5.15 2.42
N SER A 274 16.40 5.51 2.94
CA SER A 274 17.67 4.96 2.45
C SER A 274 17.83 3.49 2.81
N SER A 275 17.37 3.07 3.98
CA SER A 275 17.35 1.65 4.37
C SER A 275 16.43 0.84 3.48
N ALA A 276 15.24 1.37 3.15
CA ALA A 276 14.31 0.72 2.23
C ALA A 276 14.86 0.63 0.80
N LEU A 277 15.59 1.67 0.34
CA LEU A 277 16.30 1.63 -0.94
C LEU A 277 17.43 0.62 -0.93
N LEU A 278 18.20 0.52 0.16
CA LEU A 278 19.26 -0.48 0.29
C LEU A 278 18.72 -1.89 0.14
N GLU A 279 17.59 -2.24 0.78
CA GLU A 279 16.97 -3.55 0.63
C GLU A 279 16.59 -3.84 -0.82
N ALA A 280 16.05 -2.86 -1.55
CA ALA A 280 15.69 -3.02 -2.95
C ALA A 280 16.91 -3.12 -3.87
N LEU A 281 17.99 -2.40 -3.56
CA LEU A 281 19.17 -2.27 -4.39
C LEU A 281 20.23 -3.33 -4.09
N ASP A 282 20.23 -3.92 -2.91
CA ASP A 282 21.20 -4.94 -2.51
C ASP A 282 20.86 -6.30 -3.13
N PRO A 283 21.72 -6.87 -3.99
CA PRO A 283 21.48 -8.18 -4.60
C PRO A 283 21.34 -9.34 -3.60
N GLU A 284 21.80 -9.17 -2.36
CA GLU A 284 21.65 -10.18 -1.31
C GLU A 284 20.27 -10.15 -0.64
N GLN A 285 19.60 -8.99 -0.67
CA GLN A 285 18.32 -8.75 0.01
C GLN A 285 17.14 -8.61 -0.96
N ASN A 286 17.38 -8.15 -2.18
CA ASN A 286 16.33 -7.80 -3.15
C ASN A 286 15.49 -8.96 -3.64
N THR A 287 15.89 -10.21 -3.40
CA THR A 287 15.09 -11.41 -3.70
C THR A 287 13.87 -11.54 -2.81
N THR A 288 13.89 -10.92 -1.64
CA THR A 288 12.85 -10.95 -0.62
C THR A 288 12.40 -9.54 -0.22
N PHE A 289 12.30 -8.65 -1.21
CA PHE A 289 11.84 -7.27 -0.96
C PHE A 289 10.42 -7.29 -0.40
N ASN A 290 10.25 -6.74 0.81
CA ASN A 290 8.98 -6.74 1.51
C ASN A 290 8.27 -5.38 1.40
N ASP A 291 7.12 -5.39 0.71
CA ASP A 291 6.21 -4.25 0.64
C ASP A 291 5.09 -4.40 1.67
N HIS A 292 4.84 -3.37 2.46
CA HIS A 292 3.87 -3.40 3.57
C HIS A 292 2.42 -3.52 3.11
N TYR A 293 2.11 -3.13 1.87
CA TYR A 293 0.78 -3.29 1.30
C TYR A 293 0.56 -4.72 0.78
N LEU A 294 1.56 -5.28 0.10
CA LEU A 294 1.48 -6.63 -0.45
C LEU A 294 1.57 -7.68 0.65
N GLU A 295 2.35 -7.41 1.71
CA GLU A 295 2.63 -8.35 2.83
C GLU A 295 3.12 -9.71 2.33
N VAL A 296 3.83 -9.73 1.21
CA VAL A 296 4.50 -10.89 0.63
C VAL A 296 5.83 -10.43 0.04
N ASP A 297 6.79 -11.33 -0.01
CA ASP A 297 8.08 -11.05 -0.62
C ASP A 297 7.95 -10.95 -2.13
N TYR A 298 8.56 -9.92 -2.70
CA TYR A 298 8.63 -9.72 -4.14
C TYR A 298 10.08 -9.77 -4.61
N ASP A 299 10.35 -10.64 -5.57
CA ASP A 299 11.70 -10.84 -6.09
C ASP A 299 12.08 -9.77 -7.13
N LEU A 300 13.00 -8.87 -6.76
CA LEU A 300 13.56 -7.81 -7.59
C LEU A 300 14.91 -8.18 -8.23
N SER A 301 15.38 -9.41 -8.09
CA SER A 301 16.73 -9.81 -8.55
C SER A 301 16.94 -9.72 -10.06
N ASP A 302 15.88 -9.72 -10.85
CA ASP A 302 15.94 -9.56 -12.30
C ASP A 302 15.87 -8.09 -12.76
N VAL A 303 15.61 -7.16 -11.82
CA VAL A 303 15.48 -5.72 -12.11
C VAL A 303 16.85 -5.09 -12.27
N MET A 304 17.03 -4.32 -13.34
CA MET A 304 18.23 -3.51 -13.53
C MET A 304 17.99 -2.10 -12.95
N PHE A 305 18.68 -1.78 -11.87
CA PHE A 305 18.62 -0.44 -11.30
C PHE A 305 19.73 0.44 -11.87
N VAL A 306 19.36 1.63 -12.28
CA VAL A 306 20.29 2.71 -12.67
C VAL A 306 19.92 3.94 -11.85
N THR A 307 20.90 4.62 -11.29
CA THR A 307 20.66 5.81 -10.46
C THR A 307 21.22 7.05 -11.13
N THR A 308 20.63 8.21 -10.86
CA THR A 308 21.20 9.50 -11.26
C THR A 308 21.40 10.40 -10.05
N ALA A 309 22.43 11.20 -10.08
CA ALA A 309 22.72 12.20 -9.06
C ALA A 309 23.26 13.48 -9.72
N ASN A 310 23.07 14.61 -9.07
CA ASN A 310 23.73 15.85 -9.48
C ASN A 310 25.08 16.03 -8.80
N THR A 311 25.20 15.51 -7.59
CA THR A 311 26.42 15.56 -6.75
C THR A 311 26.74 14.19 -6.19
N LEU A 312 27.97 14.03 -5.65
CA LEU A 312 28.37 12.81 -4.93
C LEU A 312 27.93 12.80 -3.47
N ASN A 313 27.06 13.71 -3.08
CA ASN A 313 26.52 13.72 -1.72
C ASN A 313 25.44 12.63 -1.53
N ILE A 314 25.85 11.39 -1.79
CA ILE A 314 25.03 10.19 -1.65
C ILE A 314 25.42 9.54 -0.33
N LEU A 315 24.45 8.93 0.35
CA LEU A 315 24.73 8.21 1.60
C LEU A 315 25.75 7.09 1.38
N PRO A 316 26.81 7.00 2.22
CA PRO A 316 27.90 6.06 2.04
C PRO A 316 27.47 4.60 1.78
N PRO A 317 26.49 4.02 2.50
CA PRO A 317 26.06 2.65 2.26
C PRO A 317 25.46 2.39 0.86
N LEU A 318 24.85 3.42 0.27
CA LEU A 318 24.36 3.36 -1.11
C LEU A 318 25.50 3.53 -2.09
N LEU A 319 26.39 4.50 -1.84
CA LEU A 319 27.53 4.81 -2.71
C LEU A 319 28.49 3.61 -2.86
N ASP A 320 28.74 2.87 -1.78
CA ASP A 320 29.59 1.68 -1.78
C ASP A 320 29.11 0.56 -2.71
N ARG A 321 27.83 0.58 -3.07
CA ARG A 321 27.21 -0.37 -4.01
C ARG A 321 27.09 0.16 -5.44
N MET A 322 27.61 1.38 -5.69
CA MET A 322 27.43 2.07 -6.97
C MET A 322 28.72 2.12 -7.76
N GLU A 323 28.63 1.82 -9.04
CA GLU A 323 29.64 2.19 -10.03
C GLU A 323 29.34 3.58 -10.56
N VAL A 324 30.17 4.55 -10.17
CA VAL A 324 29.95 5.97 -10.48
C VAL A 324 30.56 6.32 -11.83
N ILE A 325 29.72 6.74 -12.77
CA ILE A 325 30.13 7.34 -14.03
C ILE A 325 29.85 8.85 -13.98
N ARG A 326 30.94 9.65 -14.09
CA ARG A 326 30.85 11.11 -14.07
C ARG A 326 30.61 11.65 -15.47
N LEU A 327 29.57 12.45 -15.62
CA LEU A 327 29.27 13.21 -16.83
C LEU A 327 29.77 14.65 -16.62
N ALA A 328 30.67 15.10 -17.48
CA ALA A 328 31.06 16.51 -17.52
C ALA A 328 29.89 17.34 -18.06
N GLY A 329 29.77 18.58 -17.56
CA GLY A 329 28.89 19.57 -18.20
C GLY A 329 29.37 19.86 -19.62
N TYR A 330 28.46 20.27 -20.48
CA TYR A 330 28.84 20.83 -21.78
C TYR A 330 29.63 22.12 -21.50
N THR A 331 30.86 22.16 -22.02
CA THR A 331 31.62 23.41 -22.11
C THR A 331 31.26 24.01 -23.45
N ASP A 332 30.99 25.30 -23.47
CA ASP A 332 30.80 26.09 -24.71
C ASP A 332 32.01 25.99 -25.65
#